data_cfbeecd6e7c1e68f3f5090ec5b8cc4ce
#
_entry.id   cfbeecd6e7c1e68f3f5090ec5b8cc4ce
#
_cell.length_a   1.000
_cell.length_b   1.000
_cell.length_c   1.000
_cell.angle_alpha   90.00
_cell.angle_beta   90.00
_cell.angle_gamma   90.00
#
_symmetry.space_group_name_H-M   'P 1'
#
loop_
_entity.id
_entity.type
_entity.pdbx_description
1 polymer ?
#
loop_
_entity_poly.entity_id
_entity_poly.type
_entity_poly.pdbx_seq_one_letter_code
_entity_poly.pdbx_strand_id
1 'polypeptide(L)'
;DRYPRWNVIARREGTRPGPTVHFNGHTDVVEVGQGWTTDPFAADLIDGRIYGRGTCDMKGGLAAAIVAVEAFLSHTPDFPGAIEISGTADEESGGYGGVAHLARLGRFAHVSAVIIPEPLGKDRICLGHRGVWWAEIETEGRIAHGSMPFLGDCAIRHMGAIVAEMEETLYPALAARRTAMPVVPPQA
;
A
#
# COMPACT_ATOMS: atom_id res chain seq x y z
N ASP A 1 -17.06 -5.89 14.27
CA ASP A 1 -15.95 -6.48 13.51
C ASP A 1 -15.21 -7.48 14.39
N ARG A 2 -14.90 -8.64 13.82
CA ARG A 2 -14.13 -9.69 14.52
C ARG A 2 -12.67 -9.26 14.76
N TYR A 3 -12.17 -8.38 13.92
CA TYR A 3 -10.82 -7.81 13.99
C TYR A 3 -10.92 -6.30 13.86
N PRO A 4 -10.92 -5.54 14.96
CA PRO A 4 -10.96 -4.09 14.91
C PRO A 4 -9.68 -3.55 14.24
N ARG A 5 -9.84 -2.58 13.37
CA ARG A 5 -8.77 -1.88 12.66
C ARG A 5 -8.71 -0.46 13.17
N TRP A 6 -7.60 -0.11 13.77
CA TRP A 6 -7.43 1.18 14.43
C TRP A 6 -6.61 2.12 13.56
N ASN A 7 -7.09 3.35 13.43
CA ASN A 7 -6.31 4.47 12.94
C ASN A 7 -5.93 5.33 14.12
N VAL A 8 -4.68 5.75 14.20
CA VAL A 8 -4.17 6.61 15.26
C VAL A 8 -3.72 7.92 14.65
N ILE A 9 -4.11 9.04 15.22
CA ILE A 9 -3.63 10.37 14.85
C ILE A 9 -3.08 11.04 16.10
N ALA A 10 -1.81 11.43 16.06
CA ALA A 10 -1.17 12.27 17.04
C ALA A 10 -1.00 13.67 16.46
N ARG A 11 -1.25 14.71 17.28
CA ARG A 11 -1.13 16.11 16.86
C ARG A 11 -0.37 16.92 17.92
N ARG A 12 0.54 17.75 17.46
CA ARG A 12 1.23 18.76 18.25
C ARG A 12 0.94 20.13 17.68
N GLU A 13 0.33 21.00 18.49
CA GLU A 13 0.14 22.41 18.17
C GLU A 13 1.45 23.18 18.37
N GLY A 14 1.73 24.08 17.47
CA GLY A 14 2.74 25.11 17.64
C GLY A 14 2.27 26.25 18.54
N THR A 15 3.09 27.28 18.68
CA THR A 15 2.84 28.41 19.60
C THR A 15 2.06 29.56 18.92
N ARG A 16 1.89 29.54 17.60
CA ARG A 16 1.21 30.60 16.85
C ARG A 16 0.52 30.01 15.61
N PRO A 17 -0.48 30.69 15.02
CA PRO A 17 -1.15 30.23 13.80
C PRO A 17 -0.18 29.96 12.66
N GLY A 18 -0.48 28.94 11.84
CA GLY A 18 0.34 28.55 10.72
C GLY A 18 -0.20 27.29 10.01
N PRO A 19 0.54 26.74 9.05
CA PRO A 19 0.11 25.55 8.30
C PRO A 19 0.17 24.31 9.18
N THR A 20 -0.65 23.31 8.83
CA THR A 20 -0.54 21.95 9.38
C THR A 20 0.19 21.05 8.39
N VAL A 21 1.29 20.44 8.84
CA VAL A 21 2.01 19.39 8.13
C VAL A 21 1.61 18.04 8.71
N HIS A 22 1.20 17.13 7.86
CA HIS A 22 0.74 15.79 8.25
C HIS A 22 1.65 14.72 7.67
N PHE A 23 2.13 13.81 8.51
CA PHE A 23 2.81 12.60 8.09
C PHE A 23 1.82 11.44 8.16
N ASN A 24 1.67 10.71 7.06
CA ASN A 24 0.83 9.52 7.04
C ASN A 24 1.67 8.28 6.72
N GLY A 25 1.46 7.20 7.47
CA GLY A 25 1.99 5.89 7.17
C GLY A 25 1.00 4.81 7.55
N HIS A 26 1.04 3.67 6.85
CA HIS A 26 0.22 2.53 7.20
C HIS A 26 0.91 1.60 8.20
N THR A 27 0.10 0.86 8.93
CA THR A 27 0.56 -0.07 9.97
C THR A 27 0.33 -1.54 9.62
N ASP A 28 -0.54 -1.80 8.66
CA ASP A 28 -0.77 -3.12 8.10
C ASP A 28 0.37 -3.54 7.15
N VAL A 29 0.36 -4.79 6.77
CA VAL A 29 1.36 -5.40 5.89
C VAL A 29 0.69 -6.46 5.03
N VAL A 30 1.24 -6.72 3.84
CA VAL A 30 0.83 -7.85 3.01
C VAL A 30 1.21 -9.19 3.67
N GLU A 31 0.60 -10.26 3.21
CA GLU A 31 0.92 -11.62 3.66
C GLU A 31 2.41 -11.94 3.48
N VAL A 32 2.92 -12.79 4.35
CA VAL A 32 4.35 -13.13 4.38
C VAL A 32 4.84 -13.75 3.08
N GLY A 33 4.04 -14.63 2.47
CA GLY A 33 4.45 -15.37 1.28
C GLY A 33 5.55 -16.42 1.56
N GLN A 34 6.29 -16.79 0.53
CA GLN A 34 7.36 -17.80 0.59
C GLN A 34 8.74 -17.17 0.31
N GLY A 35 9.81 -17.91 0.61
CA GLY A 35 11.18 -17.53 0.26
C GLY A 35 11.92 -16.70 1.32
N TRP A 36 11.39 -16.57 2.51
CA TRP A 36 12.08 -15.91 3.62
C TRP A 36 13.24 -16.76 4.13
N THR A 37 14.39 -16.12 4.36
CA THR A 37 15.60 -16.72 4.95
C THR A 37 15.76 -16.43 6.44
N THR A 38 14.95 -15.49 6.95
CA THR A 38 14.86 -15.12 8.37
C THR A 38 13.39 -15.21 8.81
N ASP A 39 13.12 -15.19 10.10
CA ASP A 39 11.73 -15.05 10.60
C ASP A 39 11.19 -13.67 10.17
N PRO A 40 10.11 -13.64 9.38
CA PRO A 40 9.54 -12.38 8.88
C PRO A 40 9.01 -11.45 9.96
N PHE A 41 8.83 -11.92 11.20
CA PHE A 41 8.31 -11.12 12.30
C PHE A 41 9.31 -10.88 13.44
N ALA A 42 10.54 -11.39 13.33
CA ALA A 42 11.59 -11.20 14.34
C ALA A 42 12.19 -9.78 14.36
N ALA A 43 12.14 -9.07 13.23
CA ALA A 43 12.80 -7.78 13.04
C ALA A 43 14.31 -7.85 13.32
N ASP A 44 14.98 -8.88 12.84
CA ASP A 44 16.40 -9.14 13.05
C ASP A 44 17.25 -7.99 12.53
N LEU A 45 18.19 -7.52 13.37
CA LEU A 45 19.18 -6.53 12.98
C LEU A 45 20.47 -7.25 12.53
N ILE A 46 20.71 -7.28 11.23
CA ILE A 46 21.87 -7.95 10.61
C ILE A 46 22.63 -6.93 9.76
N ASP A 47 23.91 -6.74 10.02
CA ASP A 47 24.80 -5.82 9.27
C ASP A 47 24.19 -4.40 9.10
N GLY A 48 23.56 -3.88 10.15
CA GLY A 48 22.95 -2.55 10.16
C GLY A 48 21.63 -2.44 9.39
N ARG A 49 21.04 -3.56 8.99
CA ARG A 49 19.73 -3.64 8.31
C ARG A 49 18.73 -4.40 9.16
N ILE A 50 17.50 -3.92 9.21
CA ILE A 50 16.40 -4.62 9.88
C ILE A 50 15.67 -5.48 8.85
N TYR A 51 15.65 -6.79 9.10
CA TYR A 51 14.96 -7.76 8.25
C TYR A 51 13.60 -8.11 8.87
N GLY A 52 12.53 -7.98 8.09
CA GLY A 52 11.20 -8.34 8.53
C GLY A 52 10.10 -7.80 7.61
N ARG A 53 8.93 -8.41 7.65
CA ARG A 53 7.75 -7.95 6.94
C ARG A 53 7.32 -6.58 7.49
N GLY A 54 7.13 -5.59 6.59
CA GLY A 54 6.75 -4.23 6.94
C GLY A 54 7.90 -3.32 7.39
N THR A 55 9.15 -3.81 7.46
CA THR A 55 10.29 -2.95 7.83
C THR A 55 10.63 -1.94 6.74
N CYS A 56 10.45 -2.30 5.47
CA CYS A 56 10.60 -1.43 4.32
C CYS A 56 9.29 -0.73 3.98
N ASP A 57 8.22 -1.49 3.84
CA ASP A 57 6.88 -1.05 3.48
C ASP A 57 5.91 -1.26 4.65
N MET A 58 5.55 -0.17 5.39
CA MET A 58 6.27 1.11 5.41
C MET A 58 6.62 1.56 6.85
N LYS A 59 6.72 0.60 7.82
CA LYS A 59 7.00 0.95 9.23
C LYS A 59 8.35 1.65 9.42
N GLY A 60 9.34 1.38 8.55
CA GLY A 60 10.62 2.10 8.55
C GLY A 60 10.45 3.58 8.25
N GLY A 61 9.65 3.91 7.23
CA GLY A 61 9.32 5.29 6.89
C GLY A 61 8.51 5.99 7.98
N LEU A 62 7.51 5.30 8.54
CA LEU A 62 6.71 5.82 9.65
C LEU A 62 7.58 6.10 10.90
N ALA A 63 8.48 5.18 11.26
CA ALA A 63 9.42 5.36 12.35
C ALA A 63 10.37 6.56 12.11
N ALA A 64 10.87 6.69 10.87
CA ALA A 64 11.70 7.83 10.49
C ALA A 64 10.95 9.16 10.63
N ALA A 65 9.67 9.22 10.26
CA ALA A 65 8.83 10.40 10.44
C ALA A 65 8.65 10.75 11.92
N ILE A 66 8.40 9.77 12.79
CA ILE A 66 8.26 9.99 14.25
C ILE A 66 9.55 10.57 14.81
N VAL A 67 10.69 9.95 14.53
CA VAL A 67 12.01 10.42 15.03
C VAL A 67 12.34 11.81 14.50
N ALA A 68 12.03 12.10 13.22
CA ALA A 68 12.24 13.42 12.65
C ALA A 68 11.39 14.50 13.32
N VAL A 69 10.13 14.20 13.64
CA VAL A 69 9.25 15.11 14.37
C VAL A 69 9.72 15.31 15.81
N GLU A 70 10.13 14.26 16.52
CA GLU A 70 10.71 14.37 17.87
C GLU A 70 11.96 15.24 17.86
N ALA A 71 12.88 15.01 16.91
CA ALA A 71 14.08 15.82 16.76
C ALA A 71 13.75 17.29 16.45
N PHE A 72 12.79 17.54 15.54
CA PHE A 72 12.33 18.90 15.25
C PHE A 72 11.79 19.58 16.50
N LEU A 73 10.90 18.95 17.24
CA LEU A 73 10.27 19.51 18.44
C LEU A 73 11.28 19.79 19.55
N SER A 74 12.33 18.99 19.66
CA SER A 74 13.40 19.20 20.65
C SER A 74 14.27 20.42 20.34
N HIS A 75 14.46 20.72 19.05
CA HIS A 75 15.30 21.86 18.61
C HIS A 75 14.49 23.13 18.32
N THR A 76 13.21 22.98 18.00
CA THR A 76 12.32 24.08 17.61
C THR A 76 11.00 23.99 18.39
N PRO A 77 11.00 24.22 19.68
CA PRO A 77 9.80 24.16 20.52
C PRO A 77 8.78 25.26 20.18
N ASP A 78 9.23 26.35 19.59
CA ASP A 78 8.44 27.51 19.17
C ASP A 78 8.31 27.53 17.64
N PHE A 79 7.25 26.93 17.10
CA PHE A 79 6.97 26.86 15.67
C PHE A 79 5.53 27.29 15.36
N PRO A 80 5.24 27.75 14.13
CA PRO A 80 3.87 28.08 13.71
C PRO A 80 3.11 26.84 13.22
N GLY A 81 1.78 26.85 13.39
CA GLY A 81 0.89 25.83 12.86
C GLY A 81 0.88 24.56 13.71
N ALA A 82 0.80 23.42 13.06
CA ALA A 82 0.75 22.13 13.75
C ALA A 82 1.48 21.04 12.95
N ILE A 83 1.92 20.02 13.67
CA ILE A 83 2.44 18.78 13.08
C ILE A 83 1.51 17.64 13.49
N GLU A 84 1.15 16.81 12.54
CA GLU A 84 0.38 15.59 12.75
C GLU A 84 1.12 14.38 12.22
N ILE A 85 0.93 13.24 12.88
CA ILE A 85 1.35 11.92 12.40
C ILE A 85 0.16 10.99 12.51
N SER A 86 -0.14 10.25 11.47
CA SER A 86 -1.12 9.16 11.52
C SER A 86 -0.50 7.82 11.15
N GLY A 87 -0.88 6.79 11.92
CA GLY A 87 -0.74 5.39 11.56
C GLY A 87 -2.11 4.87 11.12
N THR A 88 -2.25 4.49 9.86
CA THR A 88 -3.51 4.04 9.28
C THR A 88 -3.52 2.54 8.98
N ALA A 89 -4.68 1.95 8.98
CA ALA A 89 -4.90 0.55 8.64
C ALA A 89 -5.34 0.39 7.17
N ASP A 90 -5.31 -0.84 6.67
CA ASP A 90 -5.88 -1.28 5.39
C ASP A 90 -5.29 -0.62 4.14
N GLU A 91 -4.10 -0.06 4.18
CA GLU A 91 -3.48 0.51 2.98
C GLU A 91 -3.28 -0.58 1.92
N GLU A 92 -2.71 -1.71 2.31
CA GLU A 92 -2.39 -2.87 1.46
C GLU A 92 -3.64 -3.56 0.86
N SER A 93 -4.82 -3.21 1.33
CA SER A 93 -6.11 -3.68 0.81
C SER A 93 -6.97 -2.55 0.21
N GLY A 94 -6.34 -1.41 -0.15
CA GLY A 94 -7.00 -0.29 -0.83
C GLY A 94 -7.38 0.89 0.07
N GLY A 95 -6.98 0.91 1.32
CA GLY A 95 -7.09 2.05 2.23
C GLY A 95 -8.51 2.39 2.70
N TYR A 96 -9.50 1.54 2.44
CA TYR A 96 -10.92 1.85 2.69
C TYR A 96 -11.26 2.04 4.17
N GLY A 97 -10.65 1.28 5.07
CA GLY A 97 -10.80 1.41 6.52
C GLY A 97 -9.80 2.39 7.14
N GLY A 98 -8.76 2.76 6.42
CA GLY A 98 -7.68 3.65 6.80
C GLY A 98 -7.86 5.08 6.33
N VAL A 99 -6.94 5.53 5.47
CA VAL A 99 -6.86 6.91 5.01
C VAL A 99 -8.13 7.39 4.30
N ALA A 100 -8.77 6.53 3.48
CA ALA A 100 -10.00 6.89 2.80
C ALA A 100 -11.17 7.10 3.78
N HIS A 101 -11.24 6.31 4.87
CA HIS A 101 -12.22 6.53 5.93
C HIS A 101 -12.01 7.86 6.64
N LEU A 102 -10.78 8.17 7.03
CA LEU A 102 -10.44 9.43 7.69
C LEU A 102 -10.71 10.64 6.78
N ALA A 103 -10.43 10.52 5.48
CA ALA A 103 -10.72 11.56 4.50
C ALA A 103 -12.22 11.82 4.37
N ARG A 104 -13.06 10.77 4.30
CA ARG A 104 -14.52 10.90 4.29
C ARG A 104 -15.09 11.55 5.55
N LEU A 105 -14.42 11.36 6.70
CA LEU A 105 -14.75 12.03 7.95
C LEU A 105 -14.26 13.47 8.03
N GLY A 106 -13.61 14.00 6.99
CA GLY A 106 -13.06 15.35 6.97
C GLY A 106 -11.84 15.56 7.86
N ARG A 107 -11.19 14.47 8.32
CA ARG A 107 -10.06 14.55 9.27
C ARG A 107 -8.83 15.26 8.72
N PHE A 108 -8.74 15.43 7.41
CA PHE A 108 -7.61 16.09 6.73
C PHE A 108 -7.96 17.47 6.15
N ALA A 109 -9.18 17.98 6.38
CA ALA A 109 -9.63 19.24 5.78
C ALA A 109 -8.79 20.47 6.19
N HIS A 110 -8.11 20.41 7.33
CA HIS A 110 -7.26 21.47 7.86
C HIS A 110 -5.77 21.28 7.50
N VAL A 111 -5.41 20.18 6.84
CA VAL A 111 -4.03 19.85 6.50
C VAL A 111 -3.56 20.65 5.28
N SER A 112 -2.41 21.32 5.43
CA SER A 112 -1.81 22.13 4.36
C SER A 112 -0.87 21.34 3.45
N ALA A 113 -0.19 20.33 4.01
CA ALA A 113 0.73 19.46 3.28
C ALA A 113 0.77 18.08 3.91
N VAL A 114 0.90 17.04 3.09
CA VAL A 114 1.04 15.65 3.52
C VAL A 114 2.38 15.09 3.04
N ILE A 115 3.05 14.36 3.92
CA ILE A 115 4.26 13.59 3.61
C ILE A 115 3.96 12.12 3.89
N ILE A 116 4.17 11.28 2.88
CA ILE A 116 3.95 9.83 2.95
C ILE A 116 5.30 9.16 2.67
N PRO A 117 5.99 8.65 3.71
CA PRO A 117 7.35 8.12 3.59
C PRO A 117 7.37 6.65 3.11
N GLU A 118 6.74 6.38 1.97
CA GLU A 118 6.78 5.09 1.28
C GLU A 118 8.19 4.76 0.76
N PRO A 119 8.54 3.48 0.54
CA PRO A 119 9.89 3.02 0.23
C PRO A 119 10.33 3.31 -1.21
N LEU A 120 10.27 4.56 -1.64
CA LEU A 120 10.69 4.98 -2.99
C LEU A 120 12.17 5.36 -3.10
N GLY A 121 12.90 5.30 -2.00
CA GLY A 121 14.28 5.78 -1.89
C GLY A 121 14.36 7.24 -1.44
N LYS A 122 15.35 7.53 -0.61
CA LYS A 122 15.53 8.83 0.06
C LYS A 122 15.67 10.04 -0.86
N ASP A 123 16.05 9.83 -2.12
CA ASP A 123 16.34 10.88 -3.10
C ASP A 123 15.21 11.04 -4.13
N ARG A 124 14.03 10.44 -3.88
CA ARG A 124 12.95 10.39 -4.86
C ARG A 124 11.65 10.91 -4.28
N ILE A 125 10.90 11.58 -5.13
CA ILE A 125 9.53 12.01 -4.87
C ILE A 125 8.63 11.34 -5.91
N CYS A 126 7.57 10.67 -5.46
CA CYS A 126 6.56 10.10 -6.35
C CYS A 126 5.73 11.21 -6.98
N LEU A 127 5.72 11.29 -8.30
CA LEU A 127 4.93 12.27 -9.06
C LEU A 127 3.61 11.70 -9.59
N GLY A 128 3.35 10.42 -9.37
CA GLY A 128 2.14 9.76 -9.82
C GLY A 128 2.11 8.30 -9.39
N HIS A 129 0.95 7.70 -9.48
CA HIS A 129 0.72 6.30 -9.10
C HIS A 129 -0.06 5.57 -10.19
N ARG A 130 0.16 4.28 -10.33
CA ARG A 130 -0.66 3.43 -11.19
C ARG A 130 -1.95 3.09 -10.47
N GLY A 131 -3.03 3.05 -11.24
CA GLY A 131 -4.27 2.47 -10.76
C GLY A 131 -4.14 0.96 -10.64
N VAL A 132 -4.80 0.38 -9.64
CA VAL A 132 -4.91 -1.07 -9.44
C VAL A 132 -6.37 -1.45 -9.61
N TRP A 133 -6.59 -2.54 -10.34
CA TRP A 133 -7.89 -3.16 -10.47
C TRP A 133 -7.74 -4.66 -10.23
N TRP A 134 -8.44 -5.17 -9.23
CA TRP A 134 -8.46 -6.59 -8.89
C TRP A 134 -9.73 -7.21 -9.44
N ALA A 135 -9.61 -8.35 -10.10
CA ALA A 135 -10.73 -9.11 -10.60
C ALA A 135 -10.54 -10.58 -10.24
N GLU A 136 -11.63 -11.21 -9.88
CA GLU A 136 -11.73 -12.65 -9.73
C GLU A 136 -12.50 -13.21 -10.93
N ILE A 137 -11.98 -14.27 -11.52
CA ILE A 137 -12.63 -14.98 -12.63
C ILE A 137 -12.90 -16.40 -12.15
N GLU A 138 -14.16 -16.76 -12.10
CA GLU A 138 -14.61 -18.10 -11.73
C GLU A 138 -15.16 -18.82 -12.97
N THR A 139 -14.85 -20.10 -13.10
CA THR A 139 -15.40 -20.95 -14.15
C THR A 139 -16.12 -22.13 -13.54
N GLU A 140 -17.30 -22.39 -14.04
CA GLU A 140 -18.13 -23.51 -13.61
C GLU A 140 -18.02 -24.68 -14.59
N GLY A 141 -18.29 -25.88 -14.08
CA GLY A 141 -18.29 -27.09 -14.87
C GLY A 141 -19.32 -28.11 -14.38
N ARG A 142 -19.38 -29.23 -15.05
CA ARG A 142 -20.24 -30.37 -14.68
C ARG A 142 -19.42 -31.65 -14.55
N ILE A 143 -19.51 -32.25 -13.35
CA ILE A 143 -18.81 -33.51 -13.06
C ILE A 143 -19.35 -34.67 -13.95
N ALA A 144 -18.44 -35.53 -14.37
CA ALA A 144 -18.75 -36.81 -14.99
C ALA A 144 -17.73 -37.86 -14.61
N HIS A 145 -18.08 -39.15 -14.80
CA HIS A 145 -17.15 -40.25 -14.60
C HIS A 145 -15.98 -40.15 -15.62
N GLY A 146 -14.75 -40.44 -15.17
CA GLY A 146 -13.55 -40.26 -15.99
C GLY A 146 -13.55 -41.05 -17.31
N SER A 147 -14.29 -42.18 -17.41
CA SER A 147 -14.48 -42.95 -18.64
C SER A 147 -15.55 -42.36 -19.58
N MET A 148 -16.32 -41.37 -19.16
CA MET A 148 -17.39 -40.72 -19.91
C MET A 148 -17.27 -39.20 -19.88
N PRO A 149 -16.13 -38.63 -20.30
CA PRO A 149 -15.89 -37.18 -20.19
C PRO A 149 -16.86 -36.35 -21.02
N PHE A 150 -17.44 -36.92 -22.06
CA PHE A 150 -18.45 -36.28 -22.91
C PHE A 150 -19.77 -35.96 -22.20
N LEU A 151 -20.01 -36.52 -21.02
CA LEU A 151 -21.16 -36.22 -20.16
C LEU A 151 -20.87 -35.07 -19.22
N GLY A 152 -19.62 -34.70 -19.08
CA GLY A 152 -19.16 -33.60 -18.20
C GLY A 152 -18.95 -32.30 -18.94
N ASP A 153 -18.51 -31.31 -18.14
CA ASP A 153 -17.99 -30.06 -18.64
C ASP A 153 -16.82 -29.62 -17.73
N CYS A 154 -15.69 -29.27 -18.33
CA CYS A 154 -14.45 -29.08 -17.59
C CYS A 154 -14.20 -27.60 -17.31
N ALA A 155 -14.39 -27.16 -16.07
CA ALA A 155 -14.12 -25.80 -15.63
C ALA A 155 -12.66 -25.37 -15.87
N ILE A 156 -11.70 -26.30 -15.71
CA ILE A 156 -10.27 -26.01 -15.99
C ILE A 156 -10.05 -25.72 -17.47
N ARG A 157 -10.74 -26.43 -18.37
CA ARG A 157 -10.66 -26.16 -19.79
C ARG A 157 -11.23 -24.79 -20.14
N HIS A 158 -12.31 -24.37 -19.50
CA HIS A 158 -12.87 -23.02 -19.67
C HIS A 158 -11.87 -21.96 -19.19
N MET A 159 -11.27 -22.15 -18.02
CA MET A 159 -10.25 -21.24 -17.51
C MET A 159 -9.04 -21.17 -18.45
N GLY A 160 -8.59 -22.32 -18.98
CA GLY A 160 -7.50 -22.35 -19.97
C GLY A 160 -7.80 -21.54 -21.22
N ALA A 161 -9.04 -21.58 -21.71
CA ALA A 161 -9.46 -20.76 -22.86
C ALA A 161 -9.47 -19.26 -22.52
N ILE A 162 -9.93 -18.88 -21.33
CA ILE A 162 -9.92 -17.49 -20.86
C ILE A 162 -8.48 -16.97 -20.75
N VAL A 163 -7.57 -17.76 -20.15
CA VAL A 163 -6.16 -17.37 -20.02
C VAL A 163 -5.52 -17.18 -21.40
N ALA A 164 -5.78 -18.09 -22.36
CA ALA A 164 -5.28 -17.95 -23.72
C ALA A 164 -5.78 -16.66 -24.39
N GLU A 165 -7.06 -16.35 -24.26
CA GLU A 165 -7.64 -15.11 -24.78
C GLU A 165 -7.03 -13.86 -24.14
N MET A 166 -6.76 -13.90 -22.84
CA MET A 166 -6.09 -12.79 -22.15
C MET A 166 -4.68 -12.56 -22.68
N GLU A 167 -3.91 -13.62 -22.93
CA GLU A 167 -2.56 -13.52 -23.52
C GLU A 167 -2.60 -12.96 -24.95
N GLU A 168 -3.58 -13.35 -25.75
CA GLU A 168 -3.67 -12.94 -27.15
C GLU A 168 -4.24 -11.54 -27.35
N THR A 169 -5.15 -11.10 -26.49
CA THR A 169 -5.92 -9.86 -26.72
C THR A 169 -5.75 -8.83 -25.61
N LEU A 170 -5.94 -9.21 -24.33
CA LEU A 170 -5.98 -8.26 -23.23
C LEU A 170 -4.60 -7.68 -22.91
N TYR A 171 -3.60 -8.51 -22.71
CA TYR A 171 -2.27 -8.03 -22.32
C TYR A 171 -1.60 -7.18 -23.40
N PRO A 172 -1.68 -7.51 -24.71
CA PRO A 172 -1.22 -6.61 -25.76
C PRO A 172 -1.97 -5.28 -25.80
N ALA A 173 -3.29 -5.29 -25.57
CA ALA A 173 -4.09 -4.06 -25.51
C ALA A 173 -3.73 -3.19 -24.33
N LEU A 174 -3.47 -3.77 -23.15
CA LEU A 174 -3.00 -3.05 -21.98
C LEU A 174 -1.59 -2.50 -22.19
N ALA A 175 -0.68 -3.28 -22.75
CA ALA A 175 0.69 -2.85 -23.05
C ALA A 175 0.74 -1.69 -24.07
N ALA A 176 -0.26 -1.58 -24.95
CA ALA A 176 -0.39 -0.47 -25.89
C ALA A 176 -0.88 0.83 -25.23
N ARG A 177 -1.50 0.76 -24.04
CA ARG A 177 -1.96 1.94 -23.27
C ARG A 177 -0.80 2.55 -22.50
N ARG A 178 -0.06 3.43 -23.14
CA ARG A 178 1.09 4.12 -22.54
C ARG A 178 0.74 5.53 -22.13
N THR A 179 1.18 5.93 -20.93
CA THR A 179 1.11 7.31 -20.47
C THR A 179 2.48 7.97 -20.69
N ALA A 180 2.49 9.14 -21.28
CA ALA A 180 3.72 9.93 -21.46
C ALA A 180 4.14 10.62 -20.15
N MET A 181 4.31 9.85 -19.06
CA MET A 181 4.86 10.38 -17.81
C MET A 181 6.40 10.27 -17.86
N PRO A 182 7.13 11.38 -17.76
CA PRO A 182 8.59 11.40 -17.99
C PRO A 182 9.41 10.56 -16.99
N VAL A 183 8.81 10.22 -15.85
CA VAL A 183 9.50 9.52 -14.73
C VAL A 183 9.09 8.07 -14.56
N VAL A 184 8.14 7.58 -15.35
CA VAL A 184 7.74 6.16 -15.34
C VAL A 184 8.47 5.44 -16.46
N PRO A 185 9.25 4.39 -16.17
CA PRO A 185 9.89 3.62 -17.23
C PRO A 185 8.87 3.09 -18.24
N PRO A 186 9.15 3.15 -19.56
CA PRO A 186 8.21 2.75 -20.60
C PRO A 186 7.77 1.29 -20.54
N GLN A 187 8.51 0.47 -19.78
CA GLN A 187 8.36 -0.98 -19.70
C GLN A 187 7.93 -1.47 -18.30
N ALA A 188 7.56 -0.59 -17.44
CA ALA A 188 7.10 -0.99 -16.11
C ALA A 188 5.60 -1.21 -16.07
#